data_4a48cf3bb2e162b49026c605b9d4ed41
#
_entry.id   4a48cf3bb2e162b49026c605b9d4ed41
#
_cell.length_a   1.000
_cell.length_b   1.000
_cell.length_c   1.000
_cell.angle_alpha   90.00
_cell.angle_beta   90.00
_cell.angle_gamma   90.00
#
_symmetry.space_group_name_H-M   'P 1'
#
loop_
_entity.id
_entity.type
_entity.pdbx_description
1 polymer ?
#
loop_
_entity_poly.entity_id
_entity_poly.type
_entity_poly.pdbx_seq_one_letter_code
_entity_poly.pdbx_strand_id
1 'polypeptide(L)'
;AAVTNMAAAWTQSPKDVSIWAGSSAAAFFVAVVAIANTIGRFVMGWLSDITGRKPVFFITFIIQLLTLLALLMTKPGDMSMGMIYTVVMAMAFCFGGNITVFPTFVSDYFGLRDTSRNYSVIYQGFGIGAILVGFLMASGNPLNPGKVTLANGAVLTQNFPLLYKVLLVMVIISLVIFAVIKKPVKKA
;
A
#
# COMPACT_ATOMS: atom_id res chain seq x y z
N ALA A 1 11.77 11.13 -2.86
CA ALA A 1 11.69 11.53 -4.28
C ALA A 1 10.48 10.92 -5.00
N ALA A 2 10.25 9.58 -4.97
CA ALA A 2 9.12 8.96 -5.67
C ALA A 2 7.75 9.42 -5.15
N VAL A 3 7.57 9.51 -3.83
CA VAL A 3 6.31 9.90 -3.20
C VAL A 3 6.00 11.39 -3.42
N THR A 4 7.01 12.26 -3.39
CA THR A 4 6.85 13.68 -3.69
C THR A 4 6.51 13.92 -5.15
N ASN A 5 7.07 13.13 -6.07
CA ASN A 5 6.73 13.18 -7.48
C ASN A 5 5.30 12.69 -7.77
N MET A 6 4.83 11.68 -7.04
CA MET A 6 3.44 11.22 -7.12
C MET A 6 2.47 12.31 -6.67
N ALA A 7 2.70 12.93 -5.52
CA ALA A 7 1.85 14.02 -5.04
C ALA A 7 1.79 15.19 -6.04
N ALA A 8 2.93 15.61 -6.60
CA ALA A 8 3.01 16.64 -7.61
C ALA A 8 2.27 16.30 -8.91
N ALA A 9 2.28 15.04 -9.33
CA ALA A 9 1.55 14.59 -10.52
C ALA A 9 0.02 14.59 -10.33
N TRP A 10 -0.46 14.52 -9.09
CA TRP A 10 -1.89 14.49 -8.79
C TRP A 10 -2.52 15.86 -8.58
N THR A 11 -1.77 16.83 -8.06
CA THR A 11 -2.32 18.16 -7.73
C THR A 11 -2.42 19.09 -8.93
N GLN A 12 -1.62 18.91 -9.97
CA GLN A 12 -1.56 19.72 -11.22
C GLN A 12 -1.67 21.26 -11.06
N SER A 13 -1.67 21.77 -9.83
CA SER A 13 -1.74 23.19 -9.57
C SER A 13 -0.33 23.74 -9.32
N PRO A 14 0.13 24.76 -10.10
CA PRO A 14 1.45 25.35 -9.90
C PRO A 14 1.67 25.90 -8.49
N LYS A 15 0.60 26.33 -7.83
CA LYS A 15 0.66 26.85 -6.45
C LYS A 15 0.89 25.73 -5.43
N ASP A 16 0.28 24.56 -5.66
CA ASP A 16 0.41 23.43 -4.74
C ASP A 16 1.74 22.71 -4.90
N VAL A 17 2.27 22.65 -6.12
CA VAL A 17 3.59 22.06 -6.41
C VAL A 17 4.72 22.83 -5.72
N SER A 18 4.63 24.15 -5.61
CA SER A 18 5.65 24.96 -4.94
C SER A 18 5.71 24.68 -3.42
N ILE A 19 4.58 24.35 -2.80
CA ILE A 19 4.49 24.00 -1.38
C ILE A 19 5.16 22.62 -1.14
N TRP A 20 5.03 21.70 -2.07
CA TRP A 20 5.58 20.36 -1.97
C TRP A 20 7.05 20.23 -2.40
N ALA A 21 7.53 21.16 -3.19
CA ALA A 21 8.95 21.24 -3.56
C ALA A 21 9.84 21.74 -2.42
N GLY A 22 9.24 22.36 -1.38
CA GLY A 22 9.96 22.76 -0.18
C GLY A 22 10.39 21.56 0.65
N SER A 23 11.66 21.53 1.10
CA SER A 23 12.22 20.45 1.92
C SER A 23 11.39 20.17 3.19
N SER A 24 10.79 21.19 3.78
CA SER A 24 9.95 21.09 4.99
C SER A 24 8.63 20.36 4.74
N ALA A 25 7.97 20.58 3.62
CA ALA A 25 6.70 19.92 3.30
C ALA A 25 6.90 18.42 2.98
N ALA A 26 7.98 18.08 2.27
CA ALA A 26 8.33 16.69 2.02
C ALA A 26 8.68 15.96 3.33
N ALA A 27 9.42 16.60 4.23
CA ALA A 27 9.74 16.04 5.54
C ALA A 27 8.48 15.82 6.39
N PHE A 28 7.56 16.79 6.39
CA PHE A 28 6.28 16.66 7.10
C PHE A 28 5.44 15.50 6.56
N PHE A 29 5.36 15.35 5.24
CA PHE A 29 4.65 14.23 4.62
C PHE A 29 5.23 12.87 5.06
N VAL A 30 6.55 12.73 5.03
CA VAL A 30 7.23 11.50 5.48
C VAL A 30 6.96 11.24 6.95
N ALA A 31 6.99 12.27 7.80
CA ALA A 31 6.69 12.14 9.22
C ALA A 31 5.26 11.65 9.48
N VAL A 32 4.27 12.19 8.77
CA VAL A 32 2.87 11.76 8.86
C VAL A 32 2.69 10.31 8.44
N VAL A 33 3.35 9.89 7.36
CA VAL A 33 3.35 8.50 6.90
C VAL A 33 3.98 7.57 7.94
N ALA A 34 5.10 7.96 8.54
CA ALA A 34 5.78 7.19 9.58
C ALA A 34 4.91 7.03 10.85
N ILE A 35 4.23 8.10 11.26
CA ILE A 35 3.30 8.07 12.40
C ILE A 35 2.13 7.12 12.11
N ALA A 36 1.50 7.23 10.95
CA ALA A 36 0.39 6.35 10.55
C ALA A 36 0.83 4.87 10.52
N ASN A 37 2.01 4.58 9.98
CA ASN A 37 2.59 3.24 9.96
C ASN A 37 2.82 2.71 11.40
N THR A 38 3.36 3.54 12.28
CA THR A 38 3.62 3.17 13.68
C THR A 38 2.32 2.89 14.42
N ILE A 39 1.32 3.74 14.28
CA ILE A 39 -0.02 3.53 14.87
C ILE A 39 -0.64 2.24 14.33
N GLY A 40 -0.50 1.98 13.03
CA GLY A 40 -0.97 0.74 12.41
C GLY A 40 -0.38 -0.52 13.04
N ARG A 41 0.91 -0.51 13.36
CA ARG A 41 1.58 -1.62 14.06
C ARG A 41 0.98 -1.88 15.44
N PHE A 42 0.79 -0.83 16.23
CA PHE A 42 0.22 -0.97 17.57
C PHE A 42 -1.24 -1.43 17.52
N VAL A 43 -2.07 -0.73 16.77
CA VAL A 43 -3.52 -0.99 16.72
C VAL A 43 -3.81 -2.38 16.15
N MET A 44 -3.20 -2.74 15.02
CA MET A 44 -3.45 -4.03 14.38
C MET A 44 -2.79 -5.18 15.14
N GLY A 45 -1.64 -4.97 15.78
CA GLY A 45 -1.04 -5.94 16.69
C GLY A 45 -1.96 -6.24 17.87
N TRP A 46 -2.39 -5.22 18.59
CA TRP A 46 -3.32 -5.35 19.70
C TRP A 46 -4.66 -5.98 19.29
N LEU A 47 -5.25 -5.51 18.18
CA LEU A 47 -6.48 -6.07 17.64
C LEU A 47 -6.33 -7.55 17.28
N SER A 48 -5.18 -7.92 16.73
CA SER A 48 -4.84 -9.30 16.36
C SER A 48 -4.78 -10.24 17.57
N ASP A 49 -4.38 -9.75 18.73
CA ASP A 49 -4.34 -10.54 19.95
C ASP A 49 -5.75 -10.78 20.53
N ILE A 50 -6.67 -9.84 20.36
CA ILE A 50 -8.07 -9.96 20.83
C ILE A 50 -8.95 -10.74 19.87
N THR A 51 -8.93 -10.38 18.58
CA THR A 51 -9.86 -10.93 17.57
C THR A 51 -9.29 -12.13 16.82
N GLY A 52 -7.99 -12.35 16.94
CA GLY A 52 -7.26 -13.35 16.15
C GLY A 52 -6.68 -12.76 14.85
N ARG A 53 -5.80 -13.52 14.22
CA ARG A 53 -5.01 -13.03 13.07
C ARG A 53 -5.85 -12.82 11.80
N LYS A 54 -6.76 -13.75 11.49
CA LYS A 54 -7.56 -13.69 10.26
C LYS A 54 -8.44 -12.44 10.15
N PRO A 55 -9.25 -12.06 11.15
CA PRO A 55 -10.09 -10.87 11.05
C PRO A 55 -9.30 -9.59 10.77
N VAL A 56 -8.10 -9.46 11.35
CA VAL A 56 -7.25 -8.29 11.13
C VAL A 56 -6.82 -8.16 9.68
N PHE A 57 -6.44 -9.27 9.02
CA PHE A 57 -6.14 -9.23 7.58
C PHE A 57 -7.36 -8.85 6.74
N PHE A 58 -8.57 -9.33 7.09
CA PHE A 58 -9.77 -8.90 6.41
C PHE A 58 -10.02 -7.40 6.55
N ILE A 59 -9.84 -6.85 7.75
CA ILE A 59 -9.99 -5.41 8.00
C ILE A 59 -8.97 -4.63 7.15
N THR A 60 -7.71 -5.03 7.14
CA THR A 60 -6.68 -4.33 6.35
C THR A 60 -6.94 -4.42 4.85
N PHE A 61 -7.37 -5.56 4.33
CA PHE A 61 -7.72 -5.70 2.91
C PHE A 61 -8.96 -4.90 2.53
N ILE A 62 -9.96 -4.80 3.41
CA ILE A 62 -11.15 -3.96 3.17
C ILE A 62 -10.75 -2.48 3.13
N ILE A 63 -9.91 -2.02 4.06
CA ILE A 63 -9.42 -0.63 4.04
C ILE A 63 -8.64 -0.35 2.75
N GLN A 64 -7.75 -1.26 2.33
CA GLN A 64 -7.01 -1.13 1.08
C GLN A 64 -7.93 -1.12 -0.15
N LEU A 65 -8.95 -1.98 -0.17
CA LEU A 65 -9.95 -2.02 -1.24
C LEU A 65 -10.69 -0.70 -1.36
N LEU A 66 -11.20 -0.17 -0.26
CA LEU A 66 -11.91 1.11 -0.22
C LEU A 66 -11.01 2.26 -0.66
N THR A 67 -9.76 2.27 -0.21
CA THR A 67 -8.77 3.27 -0.58
C THR A 67 -8.45 3.24 -2.09
N LEU A 68 -8.29 2.05 -2.67
CA LEU A 68 -8.04 1.88 -4.11
C LEU A 68 -9.27 2.26 -4.94
N LEU A 69 -10.48 1.93 -4.48
CA LEU A 69 -11.72 2.35 -5.14
C LEU A 69 -11.86 3.88 -5.12
N ALA A 70 -11.58 4.52 -4.00
CA ALA A 70 -11.58 5.98 -3.91
C ALA A 70 -10.61 6.61 -4.91
N LEU A 71 -9.39 6.05 -5.05
CA LEU A 71 -8.41 6.49 -6.04
C LEU A 71 -8.88 6.31 -7.49
N LEU A 72 -9.56 5.20 -7.79
CA LEU A 72 -10.07 4.93 -9.14
C LEU A 72 -11.24 5.83 -9.53
N MET A 73 -12.06 6.22 -8.55
CA MET A 73 -13.22 7.10 -8.80
C MET A 73 -12.83 8.58 -8.95
N THR A 74 -11.64 8.95 -8.47
CA THR A 74 -11.17 10.32 -8.50
C THR A 74 -10.31 10.56 -9.75
N LYS A 75 -10.59 11.63 -10.49
CA LYS A 75 -9.77 12.01 -11.64
C LYS A 75 -8.46 12.66 -11.19
N PRO A 76 -7.35 12.39 -11.91
CA PRO A 76 -6.12 13.16 -11.71
C PRO A 76 -6.41 14.66 -11.85
N GLY A 77 -6.03 15.46 -10.86
CA GLY A 77 -6.28 16.90 -10.83
C GLY A 77 -7.44 17.34 -9.94
N ASP A 78 -8.39 16.46 -9.62
CA ASP A 78 -9.52 16.79 -8.73
C ASP A 78 -9.26 16.39 -7.26
N MET A 79 -8.09 15.78 -6.97
CA MET A 79 -7.75 15.34 -5.61
C MET A 79 -7.33 16.53 -4.74
N SER A 80 -8.06 16.74 -3.65
CA SER A 80 -7.61 17.67 -2.62
C SER A 80 -6.40 17.09 -1.86
N MET A 81 -5.56 17.98 -1.31
CA MET A 81 -4.43 17.59 -0.46
C MET A 81 -4.88 16.71 0.71
N GLY A 82 -6.01 17.05 1.34
CA GLY A 82 -6.58 16.24 2.42
C GLY A 82 -6.88 14.80 2.01
N MET A 83 -7.40 14.60 0.80
CA MET A 83 -7.67 13.28 0.26
C MET A 83 -6.38 12.48 0.03
N ILE A 84 -5.34 13.12 -0.51
CA ILE A 84 -4.03 12.48 -0.71
C ILE A 84 -3.45 12.02 0.64
N TYR A 85 -3.45 12.89 1.64
CA TYR A 85 -2.99 12.52 2.98
C TYR A 85 -3.80 11.35 3.55
N THR A 86 -5.12 11.40 3.47
CA THR A 86 -5.99 10.34 4.00
C THR A 86 -5.70 8.99 3.35
N VAL A 87 -5.59 8.95 2.02
CA VAL A 87 -5.27 7.74 1.25
C VAL A 87 -3.92 7.18 1.65
N VAL A 88 -2.89 8.01 1.69
CA VAL A 88 -1.52 7.58 1.99
C VAL A 88 -1.41 7.14 3.45
N MET A 89 -2.05 7.84 4.38
CA MET A 89 -2.11 7.43 5.79
C MET A 89 -2.82 6.09 5.98
N ALA A 90 -3.95 5.87 5.30
CA ALA A 90 -4.67 4.60 5.35
C ALA A 90 -3.82 3.43 4.82
N MET A 91 -3.12 3.65 3.70
CA MET A 91 -2.20 2.65 3.15
C MET A 91 -1.00 2.38 4.08
N ALA A 92 -0.40 3.43 4.65
CA ALA A 92 0.72 3.30 5.60
C ALA A 92 0.30 2.58 6.87
N PHE A 93 -0.90 2.86 7.39
CA PHE A 93 -1.50 2.19 8.53
C PHE A 93 -1.69 0.69 8.27
N CYS A 94 -2.27 0.32 7.13
CA CYS A 94 -2.46 -1.08 6.74
C CYS A 94 -1.12 -1.79 6.56
N PHE A 95 -0.14 -1.14 5.95
CA PHE A 95 1.20 -1.68 5.74
C PHE A 95 1.89 -1.99 7.07
N GLY A 96 1.84 -1.04 8.03
CA GLY A 96 2.38 -1.25 9.38
C GLY A 96 1.72 -2.42 10.10
N GLY A 97 0.40 -2.51 10.05
CA GLY A 97 -0.37 -3.60 10.63
C GLY A 97 -0.03 -4.96 10.03
N ASN A 98 0.07 -5.05 8.71
CA ASN A 98 0.39 -6.28 8.01
C ASN A 98 1.79 -6.79 8.40
N ILE A 99 2.81 -5.92 8.44
CA ILE A 99 4.16 -6.31 8.84
C ILE A 99 4.19 -6.89 10.26
N THR A 100 3.39 -6.35 11.18
CA THR A 100 3.36 -6.81 12.57
C THR A 100 2.62 -8.14 12.74
N VAL A 101 1.48 -8.31 12.06
CA VAL A 101 0.62 -9.49 12.23
C VAL A 101 1.09 -10.69 11.39
N PHE A 102 1.80 -10.45 10.29
CA PHE A 102 2.18 -11.50 9.35
C PHE A 102 3.12 -12.57 9.94
N PRO A 103 4.19 -12.23 10.67
CA PRO A 103 5.06 -13.24 11.30
C PRO A 103 4.31 -14.14 12.28
N THR A 104 3.43 -13.55 13.09
CA THR A 104 2.62 -14.31 14.06
C THR A 104 1.60 -15.21 13.37
N PHE A 105 1.01 -14.75 12.24
CA PHE A 105 0.15 -15.58 11.42
C PHE A 105 0.88 -16.82 10.87
N VAL A 106 2.10 -16.62 10.36
CA VAL A 106 2.95 -17.73 9.86
C VAL A 106 3.25 -18.73 10.98
N SER A 107 3.61 -18.25 12.17
CA SER A 107 3.88 -19.14 13.32
C SER A 107 2.65 -19.92 13.78
N ASP A 108 1.46 -19.32 13.73
CA ASP A 108 0.19 -19.96 14.10
C ASP A 108 -0.20 -21.08 13.13
N TYR A 109 0.21 -20.99 11.85
CA TYR A 109 -0.12 -21.96 10.81
C TYR A 109 0.93 -23.07 10.64
N PHE A 110 2.20 -22.71 10.71
CA PHE A 110 3.31 -23.62 10.43
C PHE A 110 4.06 -24.10 11.68
N GLY A 111 3.70 -23.56 12.86
CA GLY A 111 4.37 -23.85 14.13
C GLY A 111 5.62 -23.00 14.35
N LEU A 112 6.10 -23.01 15.59
CA LEU A 112 7.23 -22.16 16.02
C LEU A 112 8.59 -22.68 15.56
N ARG A 113 8.73 -23.99 15.32
CA ARG A 113 10.02 -24.62 15.03
C ARG A 113 10.71 -24.07 13.80
N ASP A 114 9.97 -23.86 12.71
CA ASP A 114 10.50 -23.43 11.42
C ASP A 114 9.96 -22.06 10.98
N THR A 115 9.47 -21.23 11.93
CA THR A 115 8.85 -19.94 11.64
C THR A 115 9.75 -19.04 10.82
N SER A 116 11.04 -18.90 11.18
CA SER A 116 11.98 -18.03 10.47
C SER A 116 12.16 -18.45 9.01
N ARG A 117 12.29 -19.75 8.76
CA ARG A 117 12.43 -20.30 7.41
C ARG A 117 11.18 -20.08 6.58
N ASN A 118 10.01 -20.42 7.13
CA ASN A 118 8.74 -20.25 6.44
C ASN A 118 8.44 -18.78 6.17
N TYR A 119 8.69 -17.92 7.15
CA TYR A 119 8.51 -16.47 6.98
C TYR A 119 9.43 -15.89 5.92
N SER A 120 10.71 -16.31 5.87
CA SER A 120 11.65 -15.85 4.85
C SER A 120 11.17 -16.15 3.42
N VAL A 121 10.67 -17.36 3.20
CA VAL A 121 10.13 -17.77 1.88
C VAL A 121 8.91 -16.94 1.50
N ILE A 122 7.99 -16.76 2.43
CA ILE A 122 6.76 -16.00 2.18
C ILE A 122 7.09 -14.50 1.97
N TYR A 123 8.06 -13.97 2.71
CA TYR A 123 8.48 -12.57 2.61
C TYR A 123 9.12 -12.24 1.25
N GLN A 124 9.61 -13.23 0.49
CA GLN A 124 10.05 -13.03 -0.89
C GLN A 124 8.92 -12.52 -1.81
N GLY A 125 7.66 -12.84 -1.49
CA GLY A 125 6.50 -12.28 -2.19
C GLY A 125 6.47 -10.74 -2.16
N PHE A 126 6.99 -10.11 -1.10
CA PHE A 126 7.13 -8.66 -1.03
C PHE A 126 8.13 -8.12 -2.07
N GLY A 127 9.28 -8.79 -2.22
CA GLY A 127 10.27 -8.44 -3.23
C GLY A 127 9.74 -8.63 -4.66
N ILE A 128 9.05 -9.74 -4.92
CA ILE A 128 8.41 -10.00 -6.23
C ILE A 128 7.35 -8.93 -6.53
N GLY A 129 6.54 -8.58 -5.54
CA GLY A 129 5.55 -7.50 -5.67
C GLY A 129 6.18 -6.16 -6.00
N ALA A 130 7.31 -5.81 -5.35
CA ALA A 130 8.04 -4.57 -5.63
C ALA A 130 8.59 -4.54 -7.08
N ILE A 131 9.13 -5.66 -7.58
CA ILE A 131 9.60 -5.78 -8.96
C ILE A 131 8.43 -5.62 -9.93
N LEU A 132 7.29 -6.27 -9.68
CA LEU A 132 6.09 -6.15 -10.50
C LEU A 132 5.59 -4.72 -10.59
N VAL A 133 5.49 -4.04 -9.45
CA VAL A 133 5.09 -2.62 -9.41
C VAL A 133 6.11 -1.75 -10.14
N GLY A 134 7.41 -2.00 -9.93
CA GLY A 134 8.48 -1.29 -10.64
C GLY A 134 8.36 -1.46 -12.16
N PHE A 135 8.07 -2.67 -12.63
CA PHE A 135 7.84 -2.95 -14.06
C PHE A 135 6.60 -2.23 -14.59
N LEU A 136 5.48 -2.25 -13.86
CA LEU A 136 4.26 -1.56 -14.25
C LEU A 136 4.43 -0.03 -14.32
N MET A 137 5.34 0.51 -13.49
CA MET A 137 5.65 1.94 -13.44
C MET A 137 6.78 2.35 -14.38
N ALA A 138 7.48 1.40 -15.01
CA ALA A 138 8.63 1.71 -15.86
C ALA A 138 8.22 2.53 -17.08
N SER A 139 9.06 3.52 -17.40
CA SER A 139 8.93 4.30 -18.63
C SER A 139 9.08 3.39 -19.85
N GLY A 140 8.19 3.51 -20.83
CA GLY A 140 8.20 2.70 -22.04
C GLY A 140 7.53 1.32 -21.91
N ASN A 141 6.97 0.98 -20.77
CA ASN A 141 6.16 -0.24 -20.64
C ASN A 141 4.88 -0.10 -21.50
N PRO A 142 4.57 -1.06 -22.37
CA PRO A 142 3.35 -1.04 -23.20
C PRO A 142 2.06 -1.03 -22.35
N LEU A 143 2.13 -1.48 -21.11
CA LEU A 143 1.03 -1.42 -20.15
C LEU A 143 0.90 -0.03 -19.50
N ASN A 144 1.79 0.91 -19.82
CA ASN A 144 1.81 2.26 -19.26
C ASN A 144 1.85 3.34 -20.37
N PRO A 145 0.78 3.53 -21.15
CA PRO A 145 0.76 4.44 -22.30
C PRO A 145 0.57 5.92 -21.92
N GLY A 146 0.41 6.25 -20.66
CA GLY A 146 0.09 7.62 -20.22
C GLY A 146 1.33 8.52 -20.12
N LYS A 147 1.30 9.68 -20.77
CA LYS A 147 2.27 10.77 -20.57
C LYS A 147 1.61 11.87 -19.74
N VAL A 148 2.11 12.15 -18.56
CA VAL A 148 1.72 13.32 -17.77
C VAL A 148 2.85 14.33 -17.84
N THR A 149 2.58 15.48 -18.46
CA THR A 149 3.54 16.58 -18.51
C THR A 149 3.35 17.42 -17.27
N LEU A 150 4.36 17.50 -16.43
CA LEU A 150 4.38 18.41 -15.27
C LEU A 150 4.51 19.86 -15.73
N ALA A 151 4.06 20.79 -14.89
CA ALA A 151 4.13 22.24 -15.14
C ALA A 151 5.58 22.75 -15.38
N ASN A 152 6.59 22.01 -14.95
CA ASN A 152 8.01 22.27 -15.19
C ASN A 152 8.55 21.67 -16.50
N GLY A 153 7.69 21.15 -17.38
CA GLY A 153 8.07 20.53 -18.64
C GLY A 153 8.57 19.07 -18.53
N ALA A 154 8.71 18.54 -17.34
CA ALA A 154 9.08 17.12 -17.16
C ALA A 154 7.93 16.20 -17.54
N VAL A 155 8.17 15.21 -18.40
CA VAL A 155 7.18 14.23 -18.81
C VAL A 155 7.27 13.02 -17.90
N LEU A 156 6.28 12.82 -17.04
CA LEU A 156 6.10 11.58 -16.29
C LEU A 156 5.22 10.64 -17.10
N THR A 157 5.81 9.53 -17.54
CA THR A 157 5.10 8.50 -18.30
C THR A 157 4.56 7.47 -17.30
N GLN A 158 3.40 7.73 -16.70
CA GLN A 158 2.84 6.82 -15.69
C GLN A 158 1.32 6.69 -15.88
N ASN A 159 0.86 5.44 -15.97
CA ASN A 159 -0.57 5.13 -16.05
C ASN A 159 -1.07 4.66 -14.66
N PHE A 160 -1.26 5.61 -13.76
CA PHE A 160 -1.79 5.34 -12.41
C PHE A 160 -3.11 4.55 -12.43
N PRO A 161 -4.10 4.85 -13.31
CA PRO A 161 -5.34 4.07 -13.36
C PRO A 161 -5.13 2.59 -13.64
N LEU A 162 -4.17 2.22 -14.49
CA LEU A 162 -3.84 0.80 -14.72
C LEU A 162 -3.24 0.15 -13.48
N LEU A 163 -2.28 0.84 -12.83
CA LEU A 163 -1.66 0.37 -11.59
C LEU A 163 -2.73 0.09 -10.52
N TYR A 164 -3.66 1.04 -10.32
CA TYR A 164 -4.70 0.86 -9.32
C TYR A 164 -5.65 -0.28 -9.63
N LYS A 165 -5.99 -0.51 -10.91
CA LYS A 165 -6.79 -1.68 -11.33
C LYS A 165 -6.07 -2.99 -11.04
N VAL A 166 -4.78 -3.08 -11.33
CA VAL A 166 -3.97 -4.27 -11.03
C VAL A 166 -3.91 -4.51 -9.52
N LEU A 167 -3.62 -3.48 -8.73
CA LEU A 167 -3.59 -3.58 -7.27
C LEU A 167 -4.95 -3.98 -6.69
N LEU A 168 -6.04 -3.44 -7.24
CA LEU A 168 -7.40 -3.81 -6.82
C LEU A 168 -7.69 -5.29 -7.06
N VAL A 169 -7.34 -5.80 -8.23
CA VAL A 169 -7.48 -7.23 -8.54
C VAL A 169 -6.65 -8.07 -7.56
N MET A 170 -5.41 -7.67 -7.27
CA MET A 170 -4.55 -8.37 -6.31
C MET A 170 -5.13 -8.38 -4.88
N VAL A 171 -5.73 -7.28 -4.44
CA VAL A 171 -6.41 -7.20 -3.12
C VAL A 171 -7.64 -8.12 -3.09
N ILE A 172 -8.44 -8.16 -4.15
CA ILE A 172 -9.59 -9.07 -4.25
C ILE A 172 -9.13 -10.53 -4.21
N ILE A 173 -8.10 -10.89 -4.98
CA ILE A 173 -7.51 -12.24 -4.95
C ILE A 173 -7.04 -12.58 -3.53
N SER A 174 -6.37 -11.66 -2.85
CA SER A 174 -5.91 -11.84 -1.47
C SER A 174 -7.06 -12.06 -0.51
N LEU A 175 -8.16 -11.30 -0.62
CA LEU A 175 -9.37 -11.50 0.17
C LEU A 175 -9.97 -12.91 -0.02
N VAL A 176 -10.06 -13.36 -1.27
CA VAL A 176 -10.58 -14.70 -1.59
C VAL A 176 -9.68 -15.79 -1.02
N ILE A 177 -8.36 -15.68 -1.20
CA ILE A 177 -7.39 -16.64 -0.65
C ILE A 177 -7.53 -16.71 0.88
N PHE A 178 -7.54 -15.56 1.56
CA PHE A 178 -7.67 -15.54 3.02
C PHE A 178 -9.03 -16.05 3.52
N ALA A 179 -10.10 -15.90 2.74
CA ALA A 179 -11.40 -16.50 3.06
C ALA A 179 -11.35 -18.03 3.03
N VAL A 180 -10.67 -18.59 2.03
CA VAL A 180 -10.58 -20.04 1.82
C VAL A 180 -9.59 -20.71 2.79
N ILE A 181 -8.53 -20.02 3.23
CA ILE A 181 -7.54 -20.59 4.16
C ILE A 181 -8.23 -21.00 5.47
N LYS A 182 -8.24 -22.30 5.77
CA LYS A 182 -8.73 -22.85 7.04
C LYS A 182 -7.56 -22.96 8.03
N LYS A 183 -7.86 -22.74 9.33
CA LYS A 183 -6.86 -23.02 10.37
C LYS A 183 -6.47 -24.51 10.31
N PRO A 184 -5.17 -24.82 10.36
CA PRO A 184 -4.76 -26.23 10.50
C PRO A 184 -5.31 -26.77 11.83
N VAL A 185 -5.86 -27.97 11.77
CA VAL A 185 -6.29 -28.70 12.98
C VAL A 185 -5.03 -28.98 13.78
N LYS A 186 -4.93 -28.46 15.00
CA LYS A 186 -3.87 -28.86 15.93
C LYS A 186 -3.98 -30.38 16.10
N LYS A 187 -3.03 -31.14 15.54
CA LYS A 187 -2.82 -32.52 15.96
C LYS A 187 -2.31 -32.45 17.40
N ALA A 188 -3.09 -33.03 18.31
CA ALA A 188 -2.71 -33.19 19.69
C ALA A 188 -1.43 -34.01 19.81
#